data_5fb634c242b8eeb36c9b5f024ab4573f
#
_entry.id   5fb634c242b8eeb36c9b5f024ab4573f
#
_cell.length_a   1.000
_cell.length_b   1.000
_cell.length_c   1.000
_cell.angle_alpha   90.00
_cell.angle_beta   90.00
_cell.angle_gamma   90.00
#
_symmetry.space_group_name_H-M   'P 1'
#
loop_
_entity.id
_entity.type
_entity.pdbx_description
1 polymer ?
#
loop_
_entity_poly.entity_id
_entity_poly.type
_entity_poly.pdbx_seq_one_letter_code
_entity_poly.pdbx_strand_id
1 'polypeptide(L)'
;LPLNPVSPQDIGLDSNPDETAPSHEEVARDKASQWSLDSGLLTIASDGGLVIPSLGSKWESLFTHRFAGPSATDNDRADELLRLMDPYENDARSASWVEALAIADKGQVLKSWSLEGATGLIADHTRGNLTDRGFWVFSMWYFPKYQRTYDDLTESERLDLNDHWFQLKNLVREYFTIEN
;
A
#
# COMPACT_ATOMS: atom_id res chain seq x y z
N LEU A 1 -2.08 -14.92 -16.32
CA LEU A 1 -3.19 -15.75 -15.82
C LEU A 1 -4.46 -15.38 -16.56
N PRO A 2 -5.26 -16.33 -17.06
CA PRO A 2 -6.55 -16.06 -17.68
C PRO A 2 -7.63 -15.86 -16.59
N LEU A 3 -7.44 -14.84 -15.76
CA LEU A 3 -8.39 -14.48 -14.71
C LEU A 3 -9.14 -13.22 -15.14
N ASN A 4 -10.43 -13.18 -14.87
CA ASN A 4 -11.26 -11.98 -14.98
C ASN A 4 -11.42 -11.41 -13.56
N PRO A 5 -10.58 -10.46 -13.13
CA PRO A 5 -10.72 -9.85 -11.82
C PRO A 5 -11.99 -9.01 -11.78
N VAL A 6 -12.68 -9.08 -10.66
CA VAL A 6 -13.82 -8.23 -10.31
C VAL A 6 -13.57 -7.59 -8.96
N SER A 7 -13.99 -6.35 -8.78
CA SER A 7 -13.96 -5.70 -7.48
C SER A 7 -15.17 -6.10 -6.62
N PRO A 8 -15.12 -5.95 -5.30
CA PRO A 8 -16.28 -6.15 -4.45
C PRO A 8 -17.52 -5.39 -4.92
N GLN A 9 -17.33 -4.15 -5.38
CA GLN A 9 -18.41 -3.30 -5.90
C GLN A 9 -19.05 -3.85 -7.18
N ASP A 10 -18.25 -4.44 -8.09
CA ASP A 10 -18.75 -5.02 -9.35
C ASP A 10 -19.73 -6.18 -9.13
N ILE A 11 -19.60 -6.86 -8.00
CA ILE A 11 -20.45 -8.00 -7.62
C ILE A 11 -21.46 -7.66 -6.52
N GLY A 12 -21.58 -6.38 -6.17
CA GLY A 12 -22.51 -5.90 -5.15
C GLY A 12 -22.19 -6.40 -3.73
N LEU A 13 -20.93 -6.64 -3.44
CA LEU A 13 -20.47 -7.08 -2.12
C LEU A 13 -20.26 -5.87 -1.21
N ASP A 14 -21.03 -5.79 -0.14
CA ASP A 14 -21.06 -4.67 0.81
C ASP A 14 -20.26 -4.98 2.10
N SER A 15 -19.58 -6.12 2.17
CA SER A 15 -18.78 -6.45 3.35
C SER A 15 -17.54 -5.58 3.46
N ASN A 16 -17.29 -5.10 4.66
CA ASN A 16 -16.12 -4.28 4.98
C ASN A 16 -15.32 -4.99 6.08
N PRO A 17 -14.30 -5.77 5.71
CA PRO A 17 -13.46 -6.50 6.66
C PRO A 17 -12.85 -5.56 7.71
N ASP A 18 -12.71 -6.07 8.93
CA ASP A 18 -12.06 -5.34 10.01
C ASP A 18 -10.55 -5.20 9.73
N GLU A 19 -10.02 -4.00 9.95
CA GLU A 19 -8.60 -3.68 9.75
C GLU A 19 -7.90 -3.39 11.09
N THR A 20 -8.22 -4.15 12.13
CA THR A 20 -7.64 -3.98 13.48
C THR A 20 -6.46 -4.90 13.78
N ALA A 21 -6.10 -5.79 12.86
CA ALA A 21 -4.97 -6.68 13.01
C ALA A 21 -3.63 -5.92 13.15
N PRO A 22 -2.64 -6.48 13.87
CA PRO A 22 -1.42 -5.75 14.26
C PRO A 22 -0.35 -5.66 13.16
N SER A 23 -0.58 -6.27 11.99
CA SER A 23 0.35 -6.20 10.87
C SER A 23 -0.39 -6.12 9.53
N HIS A 24 0.26 -5.52 8.52
CA HIS A 24 -0.26 -5.48 7.15
C HIS A 24 -0.57 -6.89 6.61
N GLU A 25 0.26 -7.89 6.92
CA GLU A 25 0.02 -9.25 6.47
C GLU A 25 -1.26 -9.84 7.08
N GLU A 26 -1.48 -9.64 8.37
CA GLU A 26 -2.71 -10.10 9.02
C GLU A 26 -3.94 -9.37 8.50
N VAL A 27 -3.87 -8.05 8.30
CA VAL A 27 -4.96 -7.29 7.67
C VAL A 27 -5.26 -7.81 6.26
N ALA A 28 -4.24 -8.06 5.42
CA ALA A 28 -4.43 -8.62 4.09
C ALA A 28 -5.08 -10.01 4.12
N ARG A 29 -4.67 -10.86 5.07
CA ARG A 29 -5.23 -12.21 5.29
C ARG A 29 -6.69 -12.15 5.72
N ASP A 30 -7.03 -11.28 6.65
CA ASP A 30 -8.40 -11.11 7.15
C ASP A 30 -9.31 -10.59 6.03
N LYS A 31 -8.87 -9.60 5.27
CA LYS A 31 -9.58 -9.10 4.08
C LYS A 31 -9.82 -10.21 3.06
N ALA A 32 -8.78 -10.95 2.68
CA ALA A 32 -8.90 -12.03 1.69
C ALA A 32 -9.84 -13.14 2.17
N SER A 33 -9.69 -13.57 3.44
CA SER A 33 -10.53 -14.58 4.06
C SER A 33 -11.99 -14.17 4.06
N GLN A 34 -12.32 -12.99 4.58
CA GLN A 34 -13.69 -12.50 4.69
C GLN A 34 -14.35 -12.35 3.32
N TRP A 35 -13.68 -11.66 2.37
CA TRP A 35 -14.25 -11.45 1.05
C TRP A 35 -14.37 -12.76 0.25
N SER A 36 -13.46 -13.72 0.42
CA SER A 36 -13.61 -15.03 -0.24
C SER A 36 -14.78 -15.84 0.33
N LEU A 37 -15.07 -15.69 1.61
CA LEU A 37 -16.23 -16.32 2.26
C LEU A 37 -17.53 -15.69 1.77
N ASP A 38 -17.60 -14.36 1.75
CA ASP A 38 -18.82 -13.62 1.41
C ASP A 38 -19.16 -13.70 -0.08
N SER A 39 -18.16 -13.69 -0.97
CA SER A 39 -18.35 -13.77 -2.41
C SER A 39 -18.43 -15.20 -2.95
N GLY A 40 -17.87 -16.18 -2.24
CA GLY A 40 -17.66 -17.54 -2.75
C GLY A 40 -16.61 -17.63 -3.85
N LEU A 41 -15.82 -16.58 -4.08
CA LEU A 41 -14.78 -16.50 -5.13
C LEU A 41 -13.38 -16.60 -4.53
N LEU A 42 -12.43 -17.11 -5.34
CA LEU A 42 -11.01 -16.96 -5.04
C LEU A 42 -10.69 -15.47 -4.96
N THR A 43 -10.17 -15.05 -3.82
CA THR A 43 -9.96 -13.63 -3.53
C THR A 43 -8.49 -13.33 -3.31
N ILE A 44 -8.04 -12.21 -3.85
CA ILE A 44 -6.74 -11.60 -3.56
C ILE A 44 -7.00 -10.27 -2.88
N ALA A 45 -6.41 -10.05 -1.73
CA ALA A 45 -6.47 -8.78 -1.01
C ALA A 45 -5.09 -8.32 -0.59
N SER A 46 -4.90 -7.03 -0.50
CA SER A 46 -3.65 -6.44 -0.02
C SER A 46 -3.89 -5.42 1.08
N ASP A 47 -2.83 -5.13 1.80
CA ASP A 47 -2.73 -4.04 2.75
C ASP A 47 -1.31 -3.51 2.77
N GLY A 48 -1.15 -2.19 2.85
CA GLY A 48 0.17 -1.60 2.83
C GLY A 48 0.21 -0.20 3.41
N GLY A 49 1.42 0.23 3.72
CA GLY A 49 1.64 1.54 4.30
C GLY A 49 3.08 2.00 4.25
N LEU A 50 3.26 3.29 4.46
CA LEU A 50 4.57 3.91 4.47
C LEU A 50 5.20 3.82 5.86
N VAL A 51 6.43 3.37 5.93
CA VAL A 51 7.25 3.35 7.15
C VAL A 51 8.18 4.55 7.14
N ILE A 52 8.13 5.39 8.18
CA ILE A 52 8.98 6.58 8.36
C ILE A 52 9.71 6.45 9.69
N PRO A 53 10.92 5.87 9.72
CA PRO A 53 11.58 5.51 10.96
C PRO A 53 11.85 6.70 11.91
N SER A 54 12.14 7.87 11.35
CA SER A 54 12.44 9.08 12.12
C SER A 54 11.26 9.59 12.95
N LEU A 55 10.03 9.28 12.56
CA LEU A 55 8.85 9.70 13.30
C LEU A 55 8.52 8.79 14.50
N GLY A 56 9.08 7.58 14.56
CA GLY A 56 8.82 6.63 15.66
C GLY A 56 7.32 6.44 15.91
N SER A 57 6.91 6.53 17.17
CA SER A 57 5.50 6.34 17.57
C SER A 57 4.53 7.45 17.10
N LYS A 58 5.01 8.49 16.45
CA LYS A 58 4.14 9.54 15.87
C LYS A 58 3.56 9.13 14.51
N TRP A 59 4.05 8.02 13.96
CA TRP A 59 3.63 7.50 12.67
C TRP A 59 3.54 5.99 12.73
N GLU A 60 2.39 5.44 12.35
CA GLU A 60 2.16 4.01 12.24
C GLU A 60 1.75 3.69 10.79
N SER A 61 2.51 2.84 10.12
CA SER A 61 2.27 2.49 8.71
C SER A 61 0.88 1.90 8.46
N LEU A 62 0.33 1.14 9.41
CA LEU A 62 -1.03 0.60 9.36
C LEU A 62 -2.12 1.68 9.28
N PHE A 63 -1.83 2.90 9.71
CA PHE A 63 -2.78 4.00 9.69
C PHE A 63 -2.45 5.06 8.65
N THR A 64 -1.60 4.76 7.68
CA THR A 64 -1.21 5.71 6.62
C THR A 64 -2.44 6.36 5.96
N HIS A 65 -3.49 5.59 5.65
CA HIS A 65 -4.72 6.14 5.07
C HIS A 65 -5.56 6.94 6.08
N ARG A 66 -5.55 6.54 7.36
CA ARG A 66 -6.35 7.17 8.44
C ARG A 66 -5.58 8.21 9.24
N PHE A 67 -4.34 8.47 8.84
CA PHE A 67 -3.48 9.49 9.45
C PHE A 67 -4.16 10.86 9.44
N ALA A 68 -3.96 11.64 10.49
CA ALA A 68 -4.61 12.93 10.76
C ALA A 68 -6.12 12.85 11.08
N GLY A 69 -6.67 11.65 11.25
CA GLY A 69 -8.05 11.44 11.74
C GLY A 69 -9.06 11.08 10.65
N PRO A 70 -10.25 10.63 11.05
CA PRO A 70 -11.25 10.04 10.15
C PRO A 70 -11.89 11.03 9.19
N SER A 71 -11.88 12.32 9.51
CA SER A 71 -12.46 13.40 8.69
C SER A 71 -11.41 14.17 7.90
N ALA A 72 -10.13 13.80 8.01
CA ALA A 72 -9.05 14.50 7.32
C ALA A 72 -9.16 14.28 5.80
N THR A 73 -9.00 15.36 5.05
CA THR A 73 -8.80 15.30 3.60
C THR A 73 -7.37 14.86 3.30
N ASP A 74 -7.09 14.51 2.06
CA ASP A 74 -5.72 14.18 1.63
C ASP A 74 -4.76 15.37 1.79
N ASN A 75 -5.26 16.59 1.61
CA ASN A 75 -4.48 17.79 1.89
C ASN A 75 -4.17 17.93 3.39
N ASP A 76 -5.14 17.68 4.28
CA ASP A 76 -4.92 17.74 5.74
C ASP A 76 -3.86 16.70 6.17
N ARG A 77 -3.90 15.50 5.58
CA ARG A 77 -2.91 14.44 5.84
C ARG A 77 -1.52 14.85 5.39
N ALA A 78 -1.41 15.42 4.19
CA ALA A 78 -0.14 15.89 3.65
C ALA A 78 0.46 17.04 4.46
N ASP A 79 -0.35 18.02 4.82
CA ASP A 79 0.07 19.17 5.64
C ASP A 79 0.56 18.72 7.02
N GLU A 80 -0.15 17.77 7.66
CA GLU A 80 0.26 17.23 8.94
C GLU A 80 1.55 16.40 8.83
N LEU A 81 1.73 15.61 7.76
CA LEU A 81 2.98 14.89 7.54
C LEU A 81 4.14 15.87 7.31
N LEU A 82 3.96 16.93 6.53
CA LEU A 82 4.97 17.97 6.35
C LEU A 82 5.35 18.63 7.68
N ARG A 83 4.36 18.95 8.51
CA ARG A 83 4.58 19.51 9.84
C ARG A 83 5.39 18.57 10.75
N LEU A 84 5.11 17.28 10.72
CA LEU A 84 5.88 16.28 11.49
C LEU A 84 7.30 16.11 10.96
N MET A 85 7.48 16.25 9.64
CA MET A 85 8.77 16.11 8.97
C MET A 85 9.62 17.39 8.98
N ASP A 86 9.09 18.53 9.40
CA ASP A 86 9.80 19.83 9.46
C ASP A 86 11.14 19.79 10.20
N PRO A 87 11.27 19.07 11.36
CA PRO A 87 12.55 18.97 12.05
C PRO A 87 13.59 18.06 11.39
N TYR A 88 13.23 17.33 10.34
CA TYR A 88 14.07 16.28 9.73
C TYR A 88 14.60 16.70 8.37
N GLU A 89 15.88 16.43 8.11
CA GLU A 89 16.57 16.75 6.86
C GLU A 89 17.26 15.52 6.28
N ASN A 90 17.52 15.55 4.97
CA ASN A 90 18.28 14.54 4.24
C ASN A 90 17.80 13.09 4.54
N ASP A 91 18.70 12.21 4.93
CA ASP A 91 18.42 10.79 5.18
C ASP A 91 17.44 10.57 6.34
N ALA A 92 17.28 11.54 7.24
CA ALA A 92 16.27 11.48 8.28
C ALA A 92 14.83 11.61 7.72
N ARG A 93 14.66 11.98 6.47
CA ARG A 93 13.37 11.96 5.75
C ARG A 93 13.12 10.63 5.02
N SER A 94 13.97 9.61 5.26
CA SER A 94 13.83 8.30 4.62
C SER A 94 12.49 7.64 4.94
N ALA A 95 11.90 7.06 3.92
CA ALA A 95 10.64 6.33 4.01
C ALA A 95 10.64 5.13 3.05
N SER A 96 10.14 3.99 3.51
CA SER A 96 9.97 2.78 2.71
C SER A 96 8.52 2.31 2.72
N TRP A 97 8.09 1.66 1.65
CA TRP A 97 6.77 1.05 1.58
C TRP A 97 6.82 -0.39 2.08
N VAL A 98 5.85 -0.77 2.88
CA VAL A 98 5.56 -2.18 3.21
C VAL A 98 4.24 -2.54 2.54
N GLU A 99 4.23 -3.64 1.81
CA GLU A 99 3.01 -4.18 1.20
C GLU A 99 2.87 -5.66 1.54
N ALA A 100 1.67 -6.05 1.89
CA ALA A 100 1.28 -7.43 2.10
C ALA A 100 0.15 -7.82 1.15
N LEU A 101 0.14 -9.08 0.73
CA LEU A 101 -0.90 -9.64 -0.13
C LEU A 101 -1.26 -11.02 0.37
N ALA A 102 -2.55 -11.35 0.34
CA ALA A 102 -3.05 -12.66 0.67
C ALA A 102 -4.00 -13.19 -0.40
N ILE A 103 -4.00 -14.51 -0.57
CA ILE A 103 -4.92 -15.26 -1.42
C ILE A 103 -5.75 -16.14 -0.51
N ALA A 104 -7.08 -16.15 -0.67
CA ALA A 104 -7.99 -17.01 0.07
C ALA A 104 -9.09 -17.58 -0.84
N ASP A 105 -9.58 -18.76 -0.48
CA ASP A 105 -10.74 -19.41 -1.08
C ASP A 105 -11.67 -19.88 0.03
N LYS A 106 -12.96 -19.56 -0.07
CA LYS A 106 -14.01 -19.98 0.89
C LYS A 106 -13.65 -19.74 2.37
N GLY A 107 -13.05 -18.59 2.64
CA GLY A 107 -12.63 -18.21 3.98
C GLY A 107 -11.28 -18.77 4.42
N GLN A 108 -10.67 -19.66 3.65
CA GLN A 108 -9.37 -20.24 3.98
C GLN A 108 -8.24 -19.46 3.27
N VAL A 109 -7.30 -18.92 4.02
CA VAL A 109 -6.08 -18.33 3.47
C VAL A 109 -5.19 -19.43 2.89
N LEU A 110 -4.92 -19.34 1.59
CA LEU A 110 -4.08 -20.30 0.86
C LEU A 110 -2.61 -19.88 0.87
N LYS A 111 -2.36 -18.58 0.74
CA LYS A 111 -1.01 -18.01 0.71
C LYS A 111 -1.03 -16.55 1.12
N SER A 112 0.03 -16.09 1.76
CA SER A 112 0.30 -14.67 1.98
C SER A 112 1.78 -14.35 1.79
N TRP A 113 2.05 -13.09 1.51
CA TRP A 113 3.39 -12.50 1.42
C TRP A 113 3.38 -11.12 2.06
N SER A 114 4.48 -10.77 2.68
CA SER A 114 4.78 -9.40 3.09
C SER A 114 6.17 -9.04 2.62
N LEU A 115 6.35 -7.86 2.07
CA LEU A 115 7.63 -7.41 1.57
C LEU A 115 7.82 -5.91 1.80
N GLU A 116 9.08 -5.53 1.92
CA GLU A 116 9.48 -4.14 1.88
C GLU A 116 9.69 -3.73 0.43
N GLY A 117 9.03 -2.65 0.05
CA GLY A 117 9.20 -2.02 -1.26
C GLY A 117 10.42 -1.11 -1.30
N ALA A 118 10.41 -0.22 -2.28
CA ALA A 118 11.49 0.73 -2.46
C ALA A 118 11.61 1.71 -1.28
N THR A 119 12.80 2.29 -1.14
CA THR A 119 13.09 3.36 -0.18
C THR A 119 13.26 4.68 -0.93
N GLY A 120 12.53 5.70 -0.51
CA GLY A 120 12.62 7.07 -0.96
C GLY A 120 12.72 8.04 0.21
N LEU A 121 12.41 9.30 -0.03
CA LEU A 121 12.38 10.36 0.98
C LEU A 121 11.00 11.00 1.02
N ILE A 122 10.59 11.50 2.17
CA ILE A 122 9.43 12.41 2.22
C ILE A 122 9.86 13.76 1.66
N ALA A 123 9.16 14.25 0.64
CA ALA A 123 9.40 15.58 0.05
C ALA A 123 9.19 16.69 1.09
N ASP A 124 9.81 17.83 0.85
CA ASP A 124 9.71 19.02 1.70
C ASP A 124 8.45 19.88 1.41
N HIS A 125 7.74 19.54 0.34
CA HIS A 125 6.48 20.15 -0.06
C HIS A 125 5.65 19.18 -0.90
N THR A 126 4.36 19.39 -0.98
CA THR A 126 3.46 18.63 -1.84
C THR A 126 3.76 18.94 -3.31
N ARG A 127 3.82 17.90 -4.14
CA ARG A 127 4.02 18.02 -5.59
C ARG A 127 2.76 17.57 -6.31
N GLY A 128 2.13 18.52 -7.02
CA GLY A 128 0.93 18.24 -7.80
C GLY A 128 -0.39 18.28 -6.99
N ASN A 129 -1.46 17.81 -7.62
CA ASN A 129 -2.80 17.77 -7.01
C ASN A 129 -3.00 16.42 -6.32
N LEU A 130 -3.20 16.43 -5.00
CA LEU A 130 -3.37 15.22 -4.18
C LEU A 130 -4.67 14.46 -4.48
N THR A 131 -5.67 15.13 -5.04
CA THR A 131 -7.02 14.56 -5.20
C THR A 131 -7.19 13.66 -6.42
N ASP A 132 -6.26 13.65 -7.36
CA ASP A 132 -6.44 13.02 -8.67
C ASP A 132 -5.53 11.79 -8.92
N ARG A 133 -4.70 11.38 -7.96
CA ARG A 133 -3.57 10.47 -8.23
C ARG A 133 -3.40 9.29 -7.27
N GLY A 134 -4.46 8.60 -6.92
CA GLY A 134 -4.31 7.37 -6.14
C GLY A 134 -4.13 7.60 -4.64
N PHE A 135 -3.09 7.04 -4.03
CA PHE A 135 -2.90 7.13 -2.59
C PHE A 135 -2.13 8.39 -2.22
N TRP A 136 -2.70 9.27 -1.40
CA TRP A 136 -2.22 10.63 -1.11
C TRP A 136 -0.71 10.74 -0.80
N VAL A 137 -0.14 9.76 -0.09
CA VAL A 137 1.27 9.78 0.31
C VAL A 137 2.24 9.56 -0.87
N PHE A 138 1.78 8.99 -1.98
CA PHE A 138 2.61 8.74 -3.15
C PHE A 138 3.05 10.03 -3.86
N SER A 139 2.28 11.10 -3.72
CA SER A 139 2.66 12.43 -4.21
C SER A 139 3.71 13.14 -3.33
N MET A 140 3.99 12.58 -2.14
CA MET A 140 4.99 13.09 -1.20
C MET A 140 6.21 12.17 -1.07
N TRP A 141 6.12 10.94 -1.56
CA TRP A 141 7.19 9.95 -1.50
C TRP A 141 8.14 10.13 -2.69
N TYR A 142 9.26 10.80 -2.45
CA TYR A 142 10.20 11.30 -3.46
C TYR A 142 11.41 10.40 -3.65
N PHE A 143 11.79 10.19 -4.91
CA PHE A 143 12.96 9.40 -5.31
C PHE A 143 14.02 10.29 -5.93
N PRO A 144 15.12 10.60 -5.21
CA PRO A 144 16.17 11.48 -5.69
C PRO A 144 16.81 11.02 -7.00
N LYS A 145 16.95 9.70 -7.21
CA LYS A 145 17.49 9.09 -8.44
C LYS A 145 16.77 9.56 -9.69
N TYR A 146 15.44 9.71 -9.61
CA TYR A 146 14.59 10.10 -10.74
C TYR A 146 14.12 11.56 -10.66
N GLN A 147 14.40 12.23 -9.53
CA GLN A 147 13.90 13.58 -9.23
C GLN A 147 12.36 13.68 -9.33
N ARG A 148 11.66 12.64 -8.91
CA ARG A 148 10.21 12.48 -9.00
C ARG A 148 9.63 11.91 -7.73
N THR A 149 8.33 12.16 -7.51
CA THR A 149 7.54 11.42 -6.53
C THR A 149 7.08 10.09 -7.13
N TYR A 150 6.63 9.17 -6.28
CA TYR A 150 6.19 7.84 -6.73
C TYR A 150 5.07 7.91 -7.78
N ASP A 151 4.11 8.82 -7.62
CA ASP A 151 3.03 9.04 -8.59
C ASP A 151 3.54 9.48 -9.97
N ASP A 152 4.62 10.22 -10.01
CA ASP A 152 5.20 10.76 -11.25
C ASP A 152 6.20 9.80 -11.91
N LEU A 153 6.52 8.66 -11.28
CA LEU A 153 7.41 7.65 -11.86
C LEU A 153 6.76 7.01 -13.09
N THR A 154 7.54 6.87 -14.15
CA THR A 154 7.16 6.08 -15.32
C THR A 154 7.17 4.58 -15.00
N GLU A 155 6.51 3.78 -15.82
CA GLU A 155 6.51 2.32 -15.67
C GLU A 155 7.94 1.73 -15.68
N SER A 156 8.81 2.27 -16.55
CA SER A 156 10.22 1.83 -16.61
C SER A 156 11.01 2.20 -15.35
N GLU A 157 10.73 3.35 -14.74
CA GLU A 157 11.37 3.78 -13.48
C GLU A 157 10.88 2.92 -12.30
N ARG A 158 9.59 2.57 -12.24
CA ARG A 158 9.04 1.65 -11.25
C ARG A 158 9.62 0.23 -11.39
N LEU A 159 9.81 -0.22 -12.62
CA LEU A 159 10.46 -1.50 -12.90
C LEU A 159 11.93 -1.50 -12.46
N ASP A 160 12.68 -0.42 -12.75
CA ASP A 160 14.07 -0.23 -12.32
C ASP A 160 14.19 -0.11 -10.79
N LEU A 161 13.15 0.42 -10.15
CA LEU A 161 13.03 0.48 -8.70
C LEU A 161 12.76 -0.90 -8.07
N ASN A 162 12.33 -1.87 -8.87
CA ASN A 162 11.82 -3.17 -8.39
C ASN A 162 10.74 -2.99 -7.31
N ASP A 163 9.75 -2.15 -7.61
CA ASP A 163 8.75 -1.75 -6.65
C ASP A 163 7.94 -2.93 -6.09
N HIS A 164 7.20 -2.70 -5.02
CA HIS A 164 6.41 -3.72 -4.33
C HIS A 164 5.37 -4.38 -5.24
N TRP A 165 4.73 -3.64 -6.15
CA TRP A 165 3.75 -4.19 -7.07
C TRP A 165 4.39 -5.13 -8.11
N PHE A 166 5.59 -4.79 -8.59
CA PHE A 166 6.32 -5.67 -9.51
C PHE A 166 6.73 -6.96 -8.82
N GLN A 167 7.22 -6.88 -7.58
CA GLN A 167 7.61 -8.04 -6.79
C GLN A 167 6.40 -8.94 -6.50
N LEU A 168 5.28 -8.37 -6.00
CA LEU A 168 4.06 -9.13 -5.72
C LEU A 168 3.47 -9.79 -6.97
N LYS A 169 3.46 -9.10 -8.10
CA LYS A 169 3.01 -9.66 -9.38
C LYS A 169 3.79 -10.92 -9.76
N ASN A 170 5.09 -10.94 -9.52
CA ASN A 170 5.92 -12.11 -9.80
C ASN A 170 5.61 -13.25 -8.84
N LEU A 171 5.48 -12.98 -7.54
CA LEU A 171 5.11 -13.97 -6.53
C LEU A 171 3.74 -14.61 -6.80
N VAL A 172 2.74 -13.81 -7.17
CA VAL A 172 1.41 -14.31 -7.54
C VAL A 172 1.47 -15.19 -8.79
N ARG A 173 2.23 -14.76 -9.82
CA ARG A 173 2.41 -15.57 -11.03
C ARG A 173 3.10 -16.90 -10.75
N GLU A 174 4.14 -16.90 -9.94
CA GLU A 174 4.85 -18.11 -9.53
C GLU A 174 3.92 -19.07 -8.79
N TYR A 175 3.16 -18.58 -7.80
CA TYR A 175 2.20 -19.36 -7.06
C TYR A 175 1.23 -20.12 -7.98
N PHE A 176 0.58 -19.41 -8.89
CA PHE A 176 -0.39 -20.05 -9.82
C PHE A 176 0.27 -20.88 -10.94
N THR A 177 1.57 -20.78 -11.15
CA THR A 177 2.29 -21.63 -12.13
C THR A 177 2.70 -22.96 -11.51
N ILE A 178 3.01 -22.97 -10.22
CA ILE A 178 3.44 -24.19 -9.50
C ILE A 178 2.23 -25.07 -9.13
N GLU A 179 1.07 -24.45 -8.90
CA GLU A 179 -0.16 -25.16 -8.47
C GLU A 179 -0.98 -25.77 -9.65
N ASN A 180 -0.56 -25.53 -10.90
CA ASN A 180 -1.15 -26.11 -12.12
C ASN A 180 -0.21 -27.14 -12.76
#